data_37535d0953de2a8e1596d11e436c8237
#
_entry.id   37535d0953de2a8e1596d11e436c8237
#
_cell.length_a   1.000
_cell.length_b   1.000
_cell.length_c   1.000
_cell.angle_alpha   90.00
_cell.angle_beta   90.00
_cell.angle_gamma   90.00
#
_symmetry.space_group_name_H-M   'P 1'
#
loop_
_entity.id
_entity.type
_entity.pdbx_description
1 polymer ?
#
loop_
_entity_poly.entity_id
_entity_poly.type
_entity_poly.pdbx_seq_one_letter_code
_entity_poly.pdbx_strand_id
1 'polypeptide(L)'
;MKHVSNVNEGPYEYGEVCLKEGDIVFDCGANRGLFSAVASRYGCQVFAFEAIPDIIDNYLSKTANMNGNIRIANFAVWDKEETLNFSHMLDHIGASRCDHLRDEIVARKKRKHLAVPAITLDAFVGKNGIERVDFIKSDIEGAERNMLRGARKILKEFASKLSICTYHLPDDPQVFREIILDANPKYQIVEKFSKMYAHVP
;
A
#
# COMPACT_ATOMS: atom_id res chain seq x y z
N MET A 1 -4.21 23.59 2.51
CA MET A 1 -3.62 22.27 2.31
C MET A 1 -4.17 21.69 1.02
N LYS A 2 -3.32 21.38 0.03
CA LYS A 2 -3.78 20.73 -1.21
C LYS A 2 -3.68 19.22 -0.99
N HIS A 3 -4.81 18.57 -0.73
CA HIS A 3 -4.89 17.12 -0.60
C HIS A 3 -4.51 16.46 -1.94
N VAL A 4 -3.68 15.40 -1.86
CA VAL A 4 -3.48 14.50 -3.01
C VAL A 4 -4.73 13.65 -3.12
N SER A 5 -5.60 14.04 -4.01
CA SER A 5 -6.76 13.23 -4.38
C SER A 5 -6.53 12.70 -5.79
N ASN A 6 -6.66 11.40 -5.97
CA ASN A 6 -7.11 10.90 -7.25
C ASN A 6 -8.54 11.43 -7.42
N VAL A 7 -8.86 12.11 -8.51
CA VAL A 7 -10.08 12.92 -8.67
C VAL A 7 -11.37 12.10 -8.42
N ASN A 8 -11.29 10.77 -8.45
CA ASN A 8 -12.42 9.85 -8.27
C ASN A 8 -12.40 9.02 -6.97
N GLU A 9 -11.31 9.03 -6.17
CA GLU A 9 -11.12 8.08 -5.07
C GLU A 9 -10.94 8.75 -3.70
N GLY A 10 -10.97 10.08 -3.63
CA GLY A 10 -10.78 10.84 -2.39
C GLY A 10 -9.32 10.89 -1.89
N PRO A 11 -9.07 11.68 -0.84
CA PRO A 11 -7.73 11.91 -0.33
C PRO A 11 -7.19 10.68 0.43
N TYR A 12 -5.85 10.55 0.52
CA TYR A 12 -5.19 9.59 1.40
C TYR A 12 -4.97 10.12 2.83
N GLU A 13 -5.37 11.35 3.10
CA GLU A 13 -5.30 11.98 4.42
C GLU A 13 -6.70 12.39 4.87
N TYR A 14 -7.05 12.06 6.12
CA TYR A 14 -8.32 12.46 6.72
C TYR A 14 -8.22 12.52 8.25
N GLY A 15 -8.62 13.65 8.85
CA GLY A 15 -8.58 13.85 10.29
C GLY A 15 -7.17 13.70 10.87
N GLU A 16 -7.03 12.82 11.87
CA GLU A 16 -5.75 12.53 12.51
C GLU A 16 -4.81 11.67 11.62
N VAL A 17 -5.36 11.04 10.58
CA VAL A 17 -4.57 10.28 9.60
C VAL A 17 -4.01 11.24 8.57
N CYS A 18 -2.92 11.90 8.93
CA CYS A 18 -2.21 12.86 8.09
C CYS A 18 -0.70 12.64 8.17
N LEU A 19 0.00 13.05 7.11
CA LEU A 19 1.45 13.02 7.04
C LEU A 19 2.05 14.11 7.95
N LYS A 20 3.18 13.80 8.58
CA LYS A 20 3.99 14.75 9.35
C LYS A 20 5.43 14.70 8.86
N GLU A 21 6.12 15.82 8.93
CA GLU A 21 7.56 15.89 8.62
C GLU A 21 8.34 14.88 9.46
N GLY A 22 9.22 14.12 8.82
CA GLY A 22 10.00 13.06 9.46
C GLY A 22 9.29 11.72 9.60
N ASP A 23 8.00 11.59 9.19
CA ASP A 23 7.30 10.29 9.20
C ASP A 23 8.03 9.27 8.29
N ILE A 24 8.08 8.02 8.74
CA ILE A 24 8.44 6.87 7.91
C ILE A 24 7.15 6.32 7.32
N VAL A 25 7.07 6.38 5.99
CA VAL A 25 5.87 6.08 5.21
C VAL A 25 6.06 4.83 4.38
N PHE A 26 5.11 3.91 4.47
CA PHE A 26 4.99 2.77 3.56
C PHE A 26 3.88 3.07 2.54
N ASP A 27 4.27 3.19 1.27
CA ASP A 27 3.36 3.35 0.13
C ASP A 27 3.20 2.00 -0.56
N CYS A 28 2.21 1.23 -0.14
CA CYS A 28 1.89 -0.08 -0.71
C CYS A 28 1.04 0.10 -1.97
N GLY A 29 1.56 -0.38 -3.11
CA GLY A 29 1.03 -0.10 -4.44
C GLY A 29 1.39 1.31 -4.90
N ALA A 30 2.70 1.59 -4.92
CA ALA A 30 3.19 2.94 -5.22
C ALA A 30 2.93 3.36 -6.69
N ASN A 31 2.79 2.39 -7.60
CA ASN A 31 2.53 2.64 -9.01
C ASN A 31 3.55 3.67 -9.58
N ARG A 32 3.10 4.80 -10.10
CA ARG A 32 3.97 5.87 -10.61
C ARG A 32 4.62 6.73 -9.52
N GLY A 33 4.31 6.48 -8.25
CA GLY A 33 4.90 7.18 -7.11
C GLY A 33 4.28 8.55 -6.82
N LEU A 34 3.03 8.79 -7.21
CA LEU A 34 2.37 10.08 -6.98
C LEU A 34 2.23 10.38 -5.48
N PHE A 35 1.72 9.43 -4.70
CA PHE A 35 1.62 9.58 -3.25
C PHE A 35 3.01 9.64 -2.61
N SER A 36 3.94 8.77 -3.03
CA SER A 36 5.33 8.79 -2.60
C SER A 36 5.98 10.15 -2.78
N ALA A 37 5.79 10.80 -3.95
CA ALA A 37 6.35 12.12 -4.24
C ALA A 37 5.79 13.20 -3.32
N VAL A 38 4.51 13.13 -2.97
CA VAL A 38 3.90 14.08 -2.05
C VAL A 38 4.41 13.84 -0.64
N ALA A 39 4.41 12.62 -0.14
CA ALA A 39 4.95 12.29 1.17
C ALA A 39 6.43 12.74 1.30
N SER A 40 7.24 12.50 0.27
CA SER A 40 8.63 12.97 0.23
C SER A 40 8.75 14.51 0.34
N ARG A 41 7.86 15.27 -0.33
CA ARG A 41 7.84 16.74 -0.25
C ARG A 41 7.37 17.27 1.10
N TYR A 42 6.64 16.46 1.87
CA TYR A 42 6.33 16.72 3.28
C TYR A 42 7.51 16.46 4.22
N GLY A 43 8.66 16.01 3.70
CA GLY A 43 9.82 15.66 4.50
C GLY A 43 9.81 14.25 5.06
N CYS A 44 8.88 13.39 4.59
CA CYS A 44 8.81 11.99 4.99
C CYS A 44 9.91 11.15 4.33
N GLN A 45 10.30 10.05 4.99
CA GLN A 45 11.07 8.97 4.37
C GLN A 45 10.08 7.93 3.84
N VAL A 46 10.13 7.64 2.54
CA VAL A 46 9.16 6.78 1.89
C VAL A 46 9.79 5.47 1.44
N PHE A 47 9.15 4.35 1.80
CA PHE A 47 9.38 3.04 1.19
C PHE A 47 8.21 2.76 0.25
N ALA A 48 8.49 2.80 -1.05
CA ALA A 48 7.53 2.64 -2.13
C ALA A 48 7.53 1.19 -2.60
N PHE A 49 6.49 0.43 -2.22
CA PHE A 49 6.32 -0.97 -2.63
C PHE A 49 5.58 -1.03 -3.96
N GLU A 50 6.21 -1.62 -4.95
CA GLU A 50 5.62 -1.87 -6.27
C GLU A 50 6.04 -3.26 -6.75
N ALA A 51 5.05 -4.06 -7.13
CA ALA A 51 5.26 -5.45 -7.53
C ALA A 51 5.77 -5.58 -8.97
N ILE A 52 5.37 -4.66 -9.86
CA ILE A 52 5.56 -4.79 -11.30
C ILE A 52 6.86 -4.08 -11.74
N PRO A 53 7.89 -4.82 -12.19
CA PRO A 53 9.16 -4.23 -12.62
C PRO A 53 8.99 -3.20 -13.75
N ASP A 54 8.13 -3.47 -14.72
CA ASP A 54 7.87 -2.54 -15.84
C ASP A 54 7.35 -1.16 -15.36
N ILE A 55 6.59 -1.11 -14.26
CA ILE A 55 6.11 0.13 -13.64
C ILE A 55 7.26 0.84 -12.91
N ILE A 56 8.09 0.08 -12.20
CA ILE A 56 9.28 0.60 -11.53
C ILE A 56 10.20 1.27 -12.54
N ASP A 57 10.59 0.53 -13.59
CA ASP A 57 11.60 0.98 -14.56
C ASP A 57 11.12 2.20 -15.36
N ASN A 58 9.86 2.20 -15.78
CA ASN A 58 9.34 3.23 -16.66
C ASN A 58 8.87 4.49 -15.94
N TYR A 59 8.44 4.38 -14.65
CA TYR A 59 7.78 5.48 -13.94
C TYR A 59 8.32 5.72 -12.53
N LEU A 60 8.24 4.74 -11.62
CA LEU A 60 8.53 4.94 -10.20
C LEU A 60 9.99 5.34 -9.95
N SER A 61 10.94 4.77 -10.69
CA SER A 61 12.37 5.15 -10.60
C SER A 61 12.61 6.61 -10.95
N LYS A 62 11.89 7.15 -11.93
CA LYS A 62 11.98 8.58 -12.28
C LYS A 62 11.46 9.45 -11.15
N THR A 63 10.32 9.07 -10.56
CA THR A 63 9.75 9.77 -9.42
C THR A 63 10.68 9.73 -8.22
N ALA A 64 11.26 8.57 -7.90
CA ALA A 64 12.21 8.41 -6.79
C ALA A 64 13.48 9.24 -7.00
N ASN A 65 14.04 9.25 -8.20
CA ASN A 65 15.23 10.04 -8.54
C ASN A 65 15.01 11.56 -8.42
N MET A 66 13.78 12.02 -8.66
CA MET A 66 13.41 13.44 -8.51
C MET A 66 13.13 13.84 -7.04
N ASN A 67 12.95 12.86 -6.15
CA ASN A 67 12.58 13.06 -4.75
C ASN A 67 13.48 12.16 -3.87
N GLY A 68 14.57 12.69 -3.37
CA GLY A 68 15.67 11.92 -2.73
C GLY A 68 15.32 11.06 -1.51
N ASN A 69 14.10 11.17 -0.96
CA ASN A 69 13.66 10.44 0.22
C ASN A 69 12.79 9.22 -0.10
N ILE A 70 12.74 8.76 -1.36
CA ILE A 70 11.96 7.59 -1.77
C ILE A 70 12.89 6.41 -2.03
N ARG A 71 12.66 5.31 -1.30
CA ARG A 71 13.33 4.03 -1.50
C ARG A 71 12.35 3.04 -2.12
N ILE A 72 12.69 2.49 -3.28
CA ILE A 72 11.85 1.52 -3.98
C ILE A 72 12.07 0.13 -3.39
N ALA A 73 10.98 -0.58 -3.09
CA ALA A 73 10.94 -1.96 -2.68
C ALA A 73 10.17 -2.78 -3.72
N ASN A 74 10.88 -3.54 -4.57
CA ASN A 74 10.24 -4.37 -5.60
C ASN A 74 9.73 -5.69 -5.00
N PHE A 75 8.63 -5.58 -4.29
CA PHE A 75 7.91 -6.70 -3.67
C PHE A 75 6.41 -6.51 -3.83
N ALA A 76 5.70 -7.61 -3.96
CA ALA A 76 4.29 -7.67 -3.60
C ALA A 76 4.17 -7.68 -2.07
N VAL A 77 3.29 -6.88 -1.51
CA VAL A 77 3.02 -6.90 -0.06
C VAL A 77 1.96 -7.97 0.21
N TRP A 78 2.27 -8.92 1.10
CA TRP A 78 1.46 -10.12 1.32
C TRP A 78 1.49 -10.56 2.79
N ASP A 79 0.84 -11.70 3.12
CA ASP A 79 0.80 -12.27 4.47
C ASP A 79 1.90 -13.29 4.77
N LYS A 80 2.71 -13.64 3.78
CA LYS A 80 3.87 -14.54 3.89
C LYS A 80 4.92 -14.25 2.82
N GLU A 81 6.14 -14.75 3.02
CA GLU A 81 7.19 -14.67 2.02
C GLU A 81 7.06 -15.82 1.03
N GLU A 82 6.77 -15.50 -0.22
CA GLU A 82 6.64 -16.48 -1.31
C GLU A 82 6.83 -15.79 -2.67
N THR A 83 6.70 -16.54 -3.75
CA THR A 83 6.62 -15.99 -5.10
C THR A 83 5.17 -16.03 -5.56
N LEU A 84 4.62 -14.86 -5.90
CA LEU A 84 3.26 -14.71 -6.42
C LEU A 84 3.27 -14.57 -7.94
N ASN A 85 2.26 -15.12 -8.59
CA ASN A 85 2.01 -14.91 -10.01
C ASN A 85 1.07 -13.72 -10.20
N PHE A 86 1.49 -12.77 -11.03
CA PHE A 86 0.72 -11.59 -11.38
C PHE A 86 0.31 -11.61 -12.84
N SER A 87 -0.89 -11.17 -13.11
CA SER A 87 -1.35 -10.84 -14.45
C SER A 87 -1.32 -9.33 -14.65
N HIS A 88 -0.30 -8.83 -15.34
CA HIS A 88 -0.15 -7.42 -15.67
C HIS A 88 -0.82 -7.12 -17.02
N MET A 89 -1.73 -6.14 -17.05
CA MET A 89 -2.37 -5.66 -18.26
C MET A 89 -1.51 -4.58 -18.91
N LEU A 90 -1.00 -4.85 -20.12
CA LEU A 90 -0.10 -3.94 -20.84
C LEU A 90 -0.74 -2.57 -21.17
N ASP A 91 -2.07 -2.53 -21.31
CA ASP A 91 -2.80 -1.34 -21.70
C ASP A 91 -3.35 -0.50 -20.53
N HIS A 92 -3.23 -0.98 -19.28
CA HIS A 92 -3.75 -0.31 -18.08
C HIS A 92 -2.76 -0.40 -16.92
N ILE A 93 -2.04 0.66 -16.69
CA ILE A 93 -0.94 0.76 -15.69
C ILE A 93 -1.42 0.61 -14.24
N GLY A 94 -2.70 0.69 -13.96
CA GLY A 94 -3.25 0.60 -12.59
C GLY A 94 -3.96 -0.70 -12.25
N ALA A 95 -4.06 -1.67 -13.16
CA ALA A 95 -4.91 -2.83 -12.97
C ALA A 95 -4.14 -4.16 -12.97
N SER A 96 -3.03 -4.21 -12.25
CA SER A 96 -2.23 -5.44 -12.09
C SER A 96 -2.64 -6.14 -10.80
N ARG A 97 -3.14 -7.37 -10.91
CA ARG A 97 -3.59 -8.17 -9.77
C ARG A 97 -2.82 -9.47 -9.62
N CYS A 98 -2.68 -9.91 -8.39
CA CYS A 98 -2.24 -11.28 -8.10
C CYS A 98 -3.27 -12.28 -8.65
N ASP A 99 -2.80 -13.35 -9.31
CA ASP A 99 -3.67 -14.35 -9.93
C ASP A 99 -4.57 -15.08 -8.91
N HIS A 100 -4.16 -15.15 -7.63
CA HIS A 100 -4.95 -15.70 -6.53
C HIS A 100 -6.21 -14.88 -6.17
N LEU A 101 -6.29 -13.62 -6.62
CA LEU A 101 -7.41 -12.70 -6.33
C LEU A 101 -8.35 -12.51 -7.54
N ARG A 102 -8.32 -13.40 -8.50
CA ARG A 102 -8.92 -13.22 -9.81
C ARG A 102 -10.33 -13.76 -9.90
N ASP A 103 -11.26 -12.90 -10.36
CA ASP A 103 -12.55 -13.32 -10.91
C ASP A 103 -12.41 -13.71 -12.38
N GLU A 104 -13.10 -14.78 -12.82
CA GLU A 104 -12.96 -15.42 -14.15
C GLU A 104 -13.34 -14.55 -15.37
N ILE A 105 -13.83 -13.33 -15.17
CA ILE A 105 -14.56 -12.55 -16.21
C ILE A 105 -13.66 -11.77 -17.18
N VAL A 106 -12.33 -11.68 -16.96
CA VAL A 106 -11.48 -10.78 -17.78
C VAL A 106 -10.52 -11.51 -18.72
N ALA A 107 -11.03 -12.49 -19.48
CA ALA A 107 -10.22 -13.45 -20.26
C ALA A 107 -9.68 -12.98 -21.63
N ARG A 108 -9.85 -11.71 -22.09
CA ARG A 108 -9.61 -11.34 -23.49
C ARG A 108 -8.55 -10.28 -23.80
N LYS A 109 -7.81 -9.76 -22.81
CA LYS A 109 -6.75 -8.76 -23.07
C LYS A 109 -5.35 -9.38 -23.01
N LYS A 110 -4.41 -8.86 -23.82
CA LYS A 110 -2.99 -9.26 -23.76
C LYS A 110 -2.45 -9.03 -22.35
N ARG A 111 -1.99 -10.08 -21.71
CA ARG A 111 -1.45 -10.07 -20.35
C ARG A 111 -0.03 -10.62 -20.36
N LYS A 112 0.81 -10.03 -19.54
CA LYS A 112 2.12 -10.56 -19.20
C LYS A 112 2.01 -11.22 -17.83
N HIS A 113 2.34 -12.51 -17.75
CA HIS A 113 2.44 -13.20 -16.47
C HIS A 113 3.83 -12.95 -15.89
N LEU A 114 3.89 -12.58 -14.64
CA LEU A 114 5.11 -12.24 -13.91
C LEU A 114 5.14 -13.00 -12.60
N ALA A 115 6.29 -13.61 -12.31
CA ALA A 115 6.59 -14.13 -10.97
C ALA A 115 7.24 -13.00 -10.16
N VAL A 116 6.63 -12.62 -9.04
CA VAL A 116 7.05 -11.49 -8.22
C VAL A 116 7.30 -11.97 -6.79
N PRO A 117 8.44 -11.60 -6.17
CA PRO A 117 8.67 -11.91 -4.77
C PRO A 117 7.68 -11.17 -3.89
N ALA A 118 7.10 -11.88 -2.93
CA ALA A 118 6.21 -11.33 -1.93
C ALA A 118 6.88 -11.29 -0.56
N ILE A 119 6.54 -10.26 0.22
CA ILE A 119 7.07 -10.04 1.56
C ILE A 119 5.97 -9.56 2.50
N THR A 120 6.06 -9.92 3.78
CA THR A 120 5.23 -9.28 4.80
C THR A 120 5.86 -7.93 5.21
N LEU A 121 5.03 -6.95 5.58
CA LEU A 121 5.57 -5.68 6.08
C LEU A 121 6.39 -5.88 7.36
N ASP A 122 5.97 -6.81 8.23
CA ASP A 122 6.71 -7.16 9.44
C ASP A 122 8.11 -7.71 9.13
N ALA A 123 8.23 -8.60 8.13
CA ALA A 123 9.52 -9.13 7.70
C ALA A 123 10.40 -8.05 7.04
N PHE A 124 9.78 -7.15 6.25
CA PHE A 124 10.51 -6.05 5.63
C PHE A 124 11.12 -5.11 6.66
N VAL A 125 10.36 -4.74 7.70
CA VAL A 125 10.84 -3.95 8.84
C VAL A 125 12.02 -4.61 9.51
N GLY A 126 11.90 -5.91 9.84
CA GLY A 126 12.97 -6.65 10.51
C GLY A 126 14.25 -6.75 9.67
N LYS A 127 14.12 -7.05 8.36
CA LYS A 127 15.26 -7.19 7.44
C LYS A 127 16.00 -5.88 7.19
N ASN A 128 15.31 -4.76 7.28
CA ASN A 128 15.88 -3.42 7.00
C ASN A 128 16.23 -2.63 8.26
N GLY A 129 16.04 -3.18 9.47
CA GLY A 129 16.32 -2.50 10.73
C GLY A 129 15.49 -1.24 10.93
N ILE A 130 14.23 -1.23 10.46
CA ILE A 130 13.31 -0.10 10.57
C ILE A 130 12.72 -0.13 11.98
N GLU A 131 12.93 0.93 12.76
CA GLU A 131 12.52 0.99 14.16
C GLU A 131 11.11 1.52 14.39
N ARG A 132 10.52 2.17 13.38
CA ARG A 132 9.13 2.66 13.40
C ARG A 132 8.55 2.76 11.99
N VAL A 133 7.23 2.70 11.88
CA VAL A 133 6.47 3.04 10.67
C VAL A 133 5.33 3.93 11.13
N ASP A 134 5.27 5.17 10.61
CA ASP A 134 4.32 6.16 11.10
C ASP A 134 3.04 6.20 10.25
N PHE A 135 3.14 5.86 8.97
CA PHE A 135 2.01 5.91 8.05
C PHE A 135 2.09 4.76 7.03
N ILE A 136 0.96 4.10 6.80
CA ILE A 136 0.80 3.09 5.75
C ILE A 136 -0.35 3.53 4.83
N LYS A 137 -0.05 3.78 3.56
CA LYS A 137 -1.05 3.87 2.50
C LYS A 137 -1.13 2.53 1.78
N SER A 138 -2.33 2.07 1.46
CA SER A 138 -2.50 0.86 0.64
C SER A 138 -3.57 1.02 -0.42
N ASP A 139 -3.17 0.67 -1.65
CA ASP A 139 -4.01 0.57 -2.83
C ASP A 139 -3.34 -0.51 -3.73
N ILE A 140 -3.65 -1.79 -3.45
CA ILE A 140 -2.96 -2.97 -4.00
C ILE A 140 -3.91 -3.98 -4.64
N GLU A 141 -5.00 -3.44 -5.18
CA GLU A 141 -5.89 -4.19 -6.07
C GLU A 141 -6.49 -5.46 -5.44
N GLY A 142 -6.86 -5.41 -4.14
CA GLY A 142 -7.54 -6.47 -3.41
C GLY A 142 -6.63 -7.31 -2.49
N ALA A 143 -5.33 -7.02 -2.43
CA ALA A 143 -4.39 -7.71 -1.54
C ALA A 143 -4.31 -7.08 -0.12
N GLU A 144 -5.11 -6.06 0.18
CA GLU A 144 -5.07 -5.31 1.43
C GLU A 144 -5.27 -6.19 2.66
N ARG A 145 -6.14 -7.22 2.58
CA ARG A 145 -6.37 -8.19 3.66
C ARG A 145 -5.11 -8.97 4.02
N ASN A 146 -4.38 -9.40 3.00
CA ASN A 146 -3.13 -10.13 3.16
C ASN A 146 -2.03 -9.20 3.70
N MET A 147 -1.92 -7.98 3.16
CA MET A 147 -1.03 -6.95 3.67
C MET A 147 -1.25 -6.69 5.17
N LEU A 148 -2.50 -6.48 5.61
CA LEU A 148 -2.84 -6.25 7.02
C LEU A 148 -2.46 -7.44 7.91
N ARG A 149 -2.69 -8.69 7.44
CA ARG A 149 -2.26 -9.89 8.16
C ARG A 149 -0.74 -10.00 8.26
N GLY A 150 -0.01 -9.54 7.24
CA GLY A 150 1.46 -9.47 7.20
C GLY A 150 2.06 -8.26 7.93
N ALA A 151 1.23 -7.40 8.53
CA ALA A 151 1.63 -6.19 9.25
C ALA A 151 1.24 -6.20 10.75
N ARG A 152 0.87 -7.36 11.31
CA ARG A 152 0.31 -7.45 12.67
C ARG A 152 1.23 -6.90 13.76
N LYS A 153 2.53 -7.11 13.63
CA LYS A 153 3.52 -6.57 14.57
C LYS A 153 3.61 -5.05 14.46
N ILE A 154 3.65 -4.50 13.26
CA ILE A 154 3.64 -3.06 13.00
C ILE A 154 2.39 -2.42 13.60
N LEU A 155 1.21 -2.98 13.35
CA LEU A 155 -0.06 -2.48 13.87
C LEU A 155 -0.09 -2.49 15.41
N LYS A 156 0.47 -3.53 16.03
CA LYS A 156 0.51 -3.68 17.49
C LYS A 156 1.53 -2.75 18.15
N GLU A 157 2.75 -2.70 17.62
CA GLU A 157 3.90 -2.08 18.29
C GLU A 157 4.11 -0.63 17.87
N PHE A 158 3.95 -0.32 16.58
CA PHE A 158 4.16 1.03 16.06
C PHE A 158 2.87 1.86 15.98
N ALA A 159 1.72 1.20 15.98
CA ALA A 159 0.41 1.86 15.91
C ALA A 159 0.31 2.86 14.72
N SER A 160 0.86 2.47 13.57
CA SER A 160 0.94 3.29 12.36
C SER A 160 -0.42 3.85 11.95
N LYS A 161 -0.46 5.08 11.49
CA LYS A 161 -1.64 5.65 10.81
C LYS A 161 -1.89 4.88 9.52
N LEU A 162 -3.16 4.56 9.24
CA LEU A 162 -3.54 3.74 8.08
C LEU A 162 -4.46 4.52 7.15
N SER A 163 -4.20 4.46 5.86
CA SER A 163 -5.09 4.90 4.79
C SER A 163 -5.18 3.82 3.73
N ILE A 164 -6.28 3.05 3.74
CA ILE A 164 -6.43 1.81 2.98
C ILE A 164 -7.65 1.88 2.09
N CYS A 165 -7.51 1.59 0.80
CA CYS A 165 -8.61 1.49 -0.15
C CYS A 165 -9.52 0.29 0.18
N THR A 166 -10.86 0.50 0.15
CA THR A 166 -11.88 -0.46 0.60
C THR A 166 -12.86 -0.87 -0.50
N TYR A 167 -12.51 -0.64 -1.76
CA TYR A 167 -13.43 -0.81 -2.89
C TYR A 167 -13.13 -2.03 -3.75
N HIS A 168 -12.14 -2.83 -3.40
CA HIS A 168 -11.75 -3.99 -4.21
C HIS A 168 -12.64 -5.20 -3.98
N LEU A 169 -13.06 -5.46 -2.73
CA LEU A 169 -13.98 -6.54 -2.39
C LEU A 169 -15.15 -6.00 -1.55
N PRO A 170 -16.38 -6.54 -1.71
CA PRO A 170 -17.56 -5.96 -1.06
C PRO A 170 -17.52 -5.94 0.48
N ASP A 171 -16.81 -6.89 1.10
CA ASP A 171 -16.69 -7.04 2.56
C ASP A 171 -15.36 -6.51 3.11
N ASP A 172 -14.54 -5.81 2.29
CA ASP A 172 -13.26 -5.23 2.73
C ASP A 172 -13.39 -4.36 3.99
N PRO A 173 -14.36 -3.46 4.11
CA PRO A 173 -14.47 -2.61 5.30
C PRO A 173 -14.61 -3.41 6.59
N GLN A 174 -15.44 -4.46 6.59
CA GLN A 174 -15.63 -5.30 7.76
C GLN A 174 -14.38 -6.11 8.08
N VAL A 175 -13.80 -6.78 7.08
CA VAL A 175 -12.61 -7.64 7.25
C VAL A 175 -11.40 -6.84 7.71
N PHE A 176 -11.18 -5.63 7.16
CA PHE A 176 -10.07 -4.78 7.59
C PHE A 176 -10.23 -4.34 9.04
N ARG A 177 -11.44 -3.93 9.42
CA ARG A 177 -11.76 -3.54 10.80
C ARG A 177 -11.45 -4.68 11.78
N GLU A 178 -11.86 -5.90 11.47
CA GLU A 178 -11.59 -7.08 12.29
C GLU A 178 -10.09 -7.33 12.45
N ILE A 179 -9.32 -7.33 11.36
CA ILE A 179 -7.87 -7.58 11.39
C ILE A 179 -7.14 -6.48 12.19
N ILE A 180 -7.49 -5.21 11.98
CA ILE A 180 -6.85 -4.06 12.64
C ILE A 180 -7.13 -4.09 14.14
N LEU A 181 -8.38 -4.28 14.55
CA LEU A 181 -8.77 -4.30 15.97
C LEU A 181 -8.28 -5.56 16.70
N ASP A 182 -8.16 -6.70 16.00
CA ASP A 182 -7.54 -7.90 16.57
C ASP A 182 -6.02 -7.71 16.81
N ALA A 183 -5.35 -6.96 15.94
CA ALA A 183 -3.93 -6.63 16.14
C ALA A 183 -3.73 -5.57 17.26
N ASN A 184 -4.58 -4.54 17.29
CA ASN A 184 -4.52 -3.50 18.32
C ASN A 184 -5.90 -2.86 18.53
N PRO A 185 -6.61 -3.19 19.62
CA PRO A 185 -7.96 -2.71 19.90
C PRO A 185 -8.06 -1.20 20.20
N LYS A 186 -6.94 -0.48 20.29
CA LYS A 186 -6.92 0.96 20.51
C LYS A 186 -7.15 1.78 19.25
N TYR A 187 -7.14 1.17 18.08
CA TYR A 187 -7.38 1.89 16.83
C TYR A 187 -8.78 2.51 16.78
N GLN A 188 -8.83 3.77 16.45
CA GLN A 188 -10.05 4.48 16.03
C GLN A 188 -10.13 4.44 14.51
N ILE A 189 -11.25 3.98 13.98
CA ILE A 189 -11.43 3.69 12.55
C ILE A 189 -12.60 4.51 12.00
N VAL A 190 -12.33 5.23 10.91
CA VAL A 190 -13.32 5.99 10.13
C VAL A 190 -13.32 5.50 8.69
N GLU A 191 -14.51 5.24 8.14
CA GLU A 191 -14.69 4.88 6.72
C GLU A 191 -15.25 6.08 5.97
N LYS A 192 -14.53 6.54 4.94
CA LYS A 192 -14.95 7.67 4.11
C LYS A 192 -14.22 7.63 2.76
N PHE A 193 -14.86 8.14 1.72
CA PHE A 193 -14.26 8.26 0.38
C PHE A 193 -13.68 6.92 -0.16
N SER A 194 -14.43 5.82 0.05
CA SER A 194 -13.99 4.46 -0.32
C SER A 194 -12.62 4.08 0.29
N LYS A 195 -12.32 4.61 1.47
CA LYS A 195 -11.11 4.32 2.25
C LYS A 195 -11.43 4.12 3.72
N MET A 196 -10.60 3.32 4.34
CA MET A 196 -10.53 3.16 5.79
C MET A 196 -9.34 3.96 6.31
N TYR A 197 -9.62 4.88 7.23
CA TYR A 197 -8.62 5.64 7.96
C TYR A 197 -8.58 5.15 9.39
N ALA A 198 -7.39 4.79 9.89
CA ALA A 198 -7.26 4.30 11.24
C ALA A 198 -6.03 4.89 11.93
N HIS A 199 -6.15 5.21 13.22
CA HIS A 199 -5.06 5.70 14.06
C HIS A 199 -5.27 5.29 15.51
N VAL A 200 -4.21 5.33 16.30
CA VAL A 200 -4.26 5.22 17.76
C VAL A 200 -4.02 6.62 18.32
N PRO A 201 -4.94 7.13 19.18
CA PRO A 201 -4.85 8.47 19.78
C PRO A 201 -3.63 8.67 20.68
#